data_524e7ef9ca9716a8a20bfce52c6cd2f7
#
_entry.id   524e7ef9ca9716a8a20bfce52c6cd2f7
#
_cell.length_a   1.000
_cell.length_b   1.000
_cell.length_c   1.000
_cell.angle_alpha   90.00
_cell.angle_beta   90.00
_cell.angle_gamma   90.00
#
_symmetry.space_group_name_H-M   'P 1'
#
loop_
_entity.id
_entity.type
_entity.pdbx_description
1 polymer ?
#
loop_
_entity_poly.entity_id
_entity_poly.type
_entity_poly.pdbx_seq_one_letter_code
_entity_poly.pdbx_strand_id
1 'polypeptide(L)'
;VCMVRTGGAGAGGVSCIVVETGTPGLSFGAQERKLGWNSQPTAMVIFEDCRVPVANRIGAEGDGFKIAMKGLDGGRLNIGACSLGAGRACLALAREHMGVRRQFGKSLAGFQALQFKLADMATALEAARLMIRRAASSLDAGSGEATFHCAMAKRLATDAGFEVCNEALQIFGGYGYLKDYPVERYLRDVRVHQILEGTNEIMRVIIARRLLEQGAAL
;
A
#
# COMPACT_ATOMS: atom_id res chain seq x y z
N VAL A 1 2.39 -10.45 16.26
CA VAL A 1 1.21 -9.84 16.92
C VAL A 1 -0.03 -10.41 16.26
N CYS A 2 -0.94 -10.95 17.08
CA CYS A 2 -2.14 -11.64 16.64
C CYS A 2 -3.39 -10.97 17.20
N MET A 3 -4.40 -10.80 16.36
CA MET A 3 -5.75 -10.41 16.78
C MET A 3 -6.56 -11.69 16.95
N VAL A 4 -6.89 -12.03 18.19
CA VAL A 4 -7.52 -13.30 18.55
C VAL A 4 -8.84 -13.06 19.27
N ARG A 5 -9.78 -13.97 19.09
CA ARG A 5 -11.05 -13.91 19.80
C ARG A 5 -10.92 -14.50 21.20
N THR A 6 -11.12 -13.67 22.21
CA THR A 6 -11.09 -14.06 23.62
C THR A 6 -12.44 -13.89 24.32
N GLY A 7 -13.38 -13.17 23.70
CA GLY A 7 -14.71 -12.89 24.24
C GLY A 7 -15.82 -13.17 23.25
N GLY A 8 -17.01 -12.63 23.52
CA GLY A 8 -18.22 -12.81 22.71
C GLY A 8 -18.13 -12.29 21.29
N ALA A 9 -19.26 -12.26 20.60
CA ALA A 9 -19.35 -11.73 19.24
C ALA A 9 -19.06 -10.21 19.17
N GLY A 10 -18.68 -9.73 17.98
CA GLY A 10 -18.39 -8.32 17.72
C GLY A 10 -16.94 -7.90 18.00
N ALA A 11 -16.67 -6.62 17.83
CA ALA A 11 -15.33 -6.03 17.92
C ALA A 11 -14.73 -6.12 19.34
N GLY A 12 -15.56 -5.95 20.37
CA GLY A 12 -15.13 -6.03 21.77
C GLY A 12 -14.75 -7.44 22.25
N GLY A 13 -14.96 -8.48 21.44
CA GLY A 13 -14.51 -9.84 21.74
C GLY A 13 -13.12 -10.18 21.19
N VAL A 14 -12.41 -9.23 20.60
CA VAL A 14 -11.08 -9.43 20.00
C VAL A 14 -10.02 -8.80 20.87
N SER A 15 -8.98 -9.56 21.22
CA SER A 15 -7.80 -9.10 21.96
C SER A 15 -6.55 -9.14 21.08
N CYS A 16 -5.54 -8.37 21.46
CA CYS A 16 -4.24 -8.31 20.79
C CYS A 16 -3.19 -9.04 21.65
N ILE A 17 -2.51 -10.04 21.07
CA ILE A 17 -1.52 -10.87 21.78
C ILE A 17 -0.23 -10.96 20.97
N VAL A 18 0.92 -10.85 21.65
CA VAL A 18 2.24 -11.16 21.09
C VAL A 18 2.51 -12.65 21.28
N VAL A 19 2.79 -13.33 20.18
CA VAL A 19 3.25 -14.73 20.21
C VAL A 19 4.66 -14.76 19.66
N GLU A 20 5.61 -15.21 20.44
CA GLU A 20 7.02 -15.30 20.06
C GLU A 20 7.23 -16.44 19.07
N THR A 21 8.12 -16.23 18.11
CA THR A 21 8.54 -17.30 17.20
C THR A 21 9.20 -18.42 18.01
N GLY A 22 8.82 -19.65 17.75
CA GLY A 22 9.29 -20.81 18.52
C GLY A 22 8.42 -21.18 19.73
N THR A 23 7.33 -20.44 19.99
CA THR A 23 6.33 -20.87 21.00
C THR A 23 5.78 -22.26 20.62
N PRO A 24 5.77 -23.23 21.53
CA PRO A 24 5.18 -24.54 21.27
C PRO A 24 3.73 -24.41 20.77
N GLY A 25 3.39 -25.14 19.72
CA GLY A 25 2.08 -25.06 19.08
C GLY A 25 1.93 -23.92 18.05
N LEU A 26 2.95 -23.07 17.82
CA LEU A 26 3.00 -22.12 16.71
C LEU A 26 3.79 -22.73 15.55
N SER A 27 3.19 -22.78 14.38
CA SER A 27 3.86 -23.18 13.13
C SER A 27 3.43 -22.31 11.96
N PHE A 28 4.16 -22.42 10.84
CA PHE A 28 3.88 -21.67 9.62
C PHE A 28 3.75 -22.64 8.45
N GLY A 29 2.78 -22.37 7.60
CA GLY A 29 2.60 -23.09 6.33
C GLY A 29 3.67 -22.73 5.31
N ALA A 30 3.56 -23.30 4.12
CA ALA A 30 4.42 -22.97 3.00
C ALA A 30 4.26 -21.51 2.58
N GLN A 31 5.34 -20.93 2.04
CA GLN A 31 5.32 -19.58 1.47
C GLN A 31 4.37 -19.53 0.27
N GLU A 32 3.51 -18.50 0.24
CA GLU A 32 2.60 -18.26 -0.86
C GLU A 32 3.33 -17.85 -2.15
N ARG A 33 2.90 -18.42 -3.28
CA ARG A 33 3.40 -18.08 -4.61
C ARG A 33 2.66 -16.89 -5.16
N LYS A 34 3.25 -15.70 -5.05
CA LYS A 34 2.61 -14.41 -5.37
C LYS A 34 3.01 -13.88 -6.74
N LEU A 35 2.19 -12.98 -7.32
CA LEU A 35 2.47 -12.24 -8.55
C LEU A 35 3.75 -11.39 -8.41
N GLY A 36 3.90 -10.70 -7.29
CA GLY A 36 5.00 -9.81 -6.95
C GLY A 36 5.19 -9.70 -5.45
N TRP A 37 5.99 -8.69 -5.04
CA TRP A 37 6.32 -8.44 -3.63
C TRP A 37 6.91 -9.68 -2.92
N ASN A 38 7.75 -10.39 -3.64
CA ASN A 38 8.28 -11.68 -3.17
C ASN A 38 9.32 -11.53 -2.04
N SER A 39 9.85 -10.32 -1.83
CA SER A 39 10.70 -9.99 -0.69
C SER A 39 9.94 -10.01 0.65
N GLN A 40 8.60 -9.85 0.62
CA GLN A 40 7.75 -9.94 1.79
C GLN A 40 7.21 -11.38 1.92
N PRO A 41 7.65 -12.15 2.92
CA PRO A 41 7.16 -13.50 3.14
C PRO A 41 5.67 -13.48 3.53
N THR A 42 4.92 -14.41 3.01
CA THR A 42 3.49 -14.59 3.33
C THR A 42 3.22 -16.07 3.47
N ALA A 43 2.68 -16.48 4.61
CA ALA A 43 2.34 -17.87 4.90
C ALA A 43 1.14 -17.93 5.84
N MET A 44 0.48 -19.07 5.89
CA MET A 44 -0.52 -19.37 6.90
C MET A 44 0.15 -19.44 8.27
N VAL A 45 -0.46 -18.85 9.29
CA VAL A 45 -0.06 -18.98 10.70
C VAL A 45 -0.97 -20.01 11.34
N ILE A 46 -0.40 -21.04 11.96
CA ILE A 46 -1.13 -22.17 12.53
C ILE A 46 -0.87 -22.20 14.03
N PHE A 47 -1.94 -22.31 14.79
CA PHE A 47 -1.91 -22.46 16.25
C PHE A 47 -2.59 -23.77 16.64
N GLU A 48 -1.86 -24.66 17.32
CA GLU A 48 -2.33 -25.96 17.83
C GLU A 48 -1.94 -26.05 19.31
N ASP A 49 -2.92 -25.91 20.19
CA ASP A 49 -2.70 -25.87 21.67
C ASP A 49 -1.59 -24.89 22.08
N CYS A 50 -1.44 -23.79 21.37
CA CYS A 50 -0.40 -22.79 21.58
C CYS A 50 -0.71 -21.97 22.85
N ARG A 51 0.01 -22.24 23.92
CA ARG A 51 -0.15 -21.56 25.22
C ARG A 51 0.77 -20.34 25.29
N VAL A 52 0.18 -19.17 25.52
CA VAL A 52 0.89 -17.88 25.60
C VAL A 52 0.61 -17.24 26.95
N PRO A 53 1.63 -16.68 27.64
CA PRO A 53 1.42 -15.96 28.89
C PRO A 53 0.43 -14.80 28.74
N VAL A 54 -0.44 -14.60 29.73
CA VAL A 54 -1.40 -13.47 29.73
C VAL A 54 -0.70 -12.12 29.66
N ALA A 55 0.53 -12.03 30.18
CA ALA A 55 1.38 -10.83 30.10
C ALA A 55 1.73 -10.40 28.68
N ASN A 56 1.64 -11.30 27.69
CA ASN A 56 1.86 -11.00 26.27
C ASN A 56 0.67 -10.30 25.60
N ARG A 57 -0.43 -10.07 26.34
CA ARG A 57 -1.56 -9.29 25.84
C ARG A 57 -1.19 -7.80 25.78
N ILE A 58 -1.48 -7.16 24.65
CA ILE A 58 -1.34 -5.72 24.46
C ILE A 58 -2.69 -5.06 24.74
N GLY A 59 -2.73 -4.14 25.68
CA GLY A 59 -3.96 -3.47 26.10
C GLY A 59 -4.86 -4.35 26.98
N ALA A 60 -6.10 -3.91 27.20
CA ALA A 60 -7.10 -4.68 27.91
C ALA A 60 -7.70 -5.80 27.04
N GLU A 61 -8.36 -6.76 27.66
CA GLU A 61 -9.16 -7.73 26.91
C GLU A 61 -10.28 -7.00 26.15
N GLY A 62 -10.44 -7.35 24.86
CA GLY A 62 -11.40 -6.68 23.97
C GLY A 62 -10.86 -5.47 23.21
N ASP A 63 -9.66 -4.97 23.50
CA ASP A 63 -9.06 -3.82 22.80
C ASP A 63 -8.45 -4.16 21.42
N GLY A 64 -8.35 -5.43 21.07
CA GLY A 64 -7.60 -5.87 19.87
C GLY A 64 -8.11 -5.24 18.57
N PHE A 65 -9.43 -5.13 18.41
CA PHE A 65 -9.98 -4.48 17.20
C PHE A 65 -9.61 -2.98 17.11
N LYS A 66 -9.68 -2.27 18.23
CA LYS A 66 -9.30 -0.85 18.32
C LYS A 66 -7.82 -0.64 18.01
N ILE A 67 -6.96 -1.52 18.54
CA ILE A 67 -5.51 -1.52 18.28
C ILE A 67 -5.25 -1.76 16.79
N ALA A 68 -5.92 -2.75 16.18
CA ALA A 68 -5.80 -3.04 14.76
C ALA A 68 -6.19 -1.84 13.88
N MET A 69 -7.33 -1.21 14.16
CA MET A 69 -7.82 -0.06 13.39
C MET A 69 -6.86 1.13 13.47
N LYS A 70 -6.32 1.41 14.66
CA LYS A 70 -5.32 2.47 14.84
C LYS A 70 -4.01 2.17 14.06
N GLY A 71 -3.58 0.91 14.03
CA GLY A 71 -2.41 0.49 13.26
C GLY A 71 -2.59 0.63 11.75
N LEU A 72 -3.82 0.41 11.26
CA LEU A 72 -4.13 0.51 9.83
C LEU A 72 -3.98 1.93 9.26
N ASP A 73 -4.20 2.98 10.02
CA ASP A 73 -4.02 4.35 9.51
C ASP A 73 -2.55 4.62 9.16
N GLY A 74 -1.61 4.20 10.01
CA GLY A 74 -0.18 4.24 9.70
C GLY A 74 0.21 3.30 8.55
N GLY A 75 -0.34 2.08 8.53
CA GLY A 75 -0.13 1.11 7.46
C GLY A 75 -0.56 1.65 6.08
N ARG A 76 -1.71 2.31 6.00
CA ARG A 76 -2.21 2.96 4.76
C ARG A 76 -1.23 4.00 4.22
N LEU A 77 -0.65 4.83 5.11
CA LEU A 77 0.37 5.81 4.72
C LEU A 77 1.63 5.14 4.20
N ASN A 78 2.11 4.09 4.90
CA ASN A 78 3.30 3.35 4.50
C ASN A 78 3.14 2.74 3.10
N ILE A 79 1.99 2.11 2.82
CA ILE A 79 1.71 1.52 1.50
C ILE A 79 1.57 2.59 0.42
N GLY A 80 0.94 3.72 0.73
CA GLY A 80 0.92 4.87 -0.18
C GLY A 80 2.33 5.38 -0.51
N ALA A 81 3.20 5.48 0.49
CA ALA A 81 4.60 5.88 0.30
C ALA A 81 5.41 4.87 -0.53
N CYS A 82 5.21 3.56 -0.32
CA CYS A 82 5.81 2.51 -1.14
C CYS A 82 5.42 2.64 -2.62
N SER A 83 4.12 2.85 -2.90
CA SER A 83 3.62 3.07 -4.26
C SER A 83 4.20 4.33 -4.90
N LEU A 84 4.27 5.42 -4.14
CA LEU A 84 4.88 6.67 -4.60
C LEU A 84 6.36 6.47 -4.92
N GLY A 85 7.10 5.74 -4.09
CA GLY A 85 8.51 5.43 -4.31
C GLY A 85 8.75 4.64 -5.59
N ALA A 86 7.96 3.59 -5.83
CA ALA A 86 8.02 2.77 -7.04
C ALA A 86 7.66 3.60 -8.29
N GLY A 87 6.58 4.40 -8.23
CA GLY A 87 6.18 5.28 -9.32
C GLY A 87 7.28 6.30 -9.68
N ARG A 88 7.93 6.91 -8.68
CA ARG A 88 9.06 7.84 -8.90
C ARG A 88 10.25 7.16 -9.57
N ALA A 89 10.59 5.94 -9.15
CA ALA A 89 11.65 5.17 -9.79
C ALA A 89 11.30 4.86 -11.25
N CYS A 90 10.08 4.43 -11.52
CA CYS A 90 9.61 4.15 -12.87
C CYS A 90 9.56 5.40 -13.76
N LEU A 91 9.14 6.55 -13.24
CA LEU A 91 9.17 7.83 -13.95
C LEU A 91 10.62 8.22 -14.36
N ALA A 92 11.58 8.05 -13.44
CA ALA A 92 12.98 8.33 -13.71
C ALA A 92 13.54 7.41 -14.81
N LEU A 93 13.28 6.11 -14.71
CA LEU A 93 13.69 5.11 -15.72
C LEU A 93 13.06 5.40 -17.09
N ALA A 94 11.77 5.72 -17.14
CA ALA A 94 11.08 6.05 -18.38
C ALA A 94 11.68 7.31 -19.05
N ARG A 95 11.95 8.35 -18.25
CA ARG A 95 12.60 9.58 -18.75
C ARG A 95 13.98 9.30 -19.33
N GLU A 96 14.81 8.50 -18.66
CA GLU A 96 16.12 8.11 -19.15
C GLU A 96 16.02 7.31 -20.44
N HIS A 97 15.16 6.28 -20.46
CA HIS A 97 14.93 5.46 -21.66
C HIS A 97 14.47 6.29 -22.85
N MET A 98 13.57 7.24 -22.66
CA MET A 98 13.12 8.15 -23.72
C MET A 98 14.24 9.02 -24.28
N GLY A 99 15.23 9.37 -23.48
CA GLY A 99 16.40 10.15 -23.91
C GLY A 99 17.33 9.36 -24.85
N VAL A 100 17.55 8.08 -24.53
CA VAL A 100 18.52 7.23 -25.25
C VAL A 100 17.90 6.43 -26.40
N ARG A 101 16.68 5.94 -26.27
CA ARG A 101 16.01 5.12 -27.29
C ARG A 101 15.59 5.96 -28.49
N ARG A 102 15.94 5.50 -29.70
CA ARG A 102 15.59 6.16 -30.96
C ARG A 102 14.71 5.26 -31.82
N GLN A 103 13.65 5.83 -32.36
CA GLN A 103 12.77 5.20 -33.36
C GLN A 103 12.22 6.30 -34.29
N PHE A 104 11.88 5.94 -35.55
CA PHE A 104 11.32 6.86 -36.53
C PHE A 104 12.18 8.13 -36.72
N GLY A 105 13.50 7.95 -36.71
CA GLY A 105 14.47 9.01 -36.99
C GLY A 105 14.83 9.94 -35.83
N LYS A 106 14.19 9.83 -34.66
CA LYS A 106 14.46 10.70 -33.50
C LYS A 106 14.41 9.91 -32.18
N SER A 107 14.85 10.54 -31.07
CA SER A 107 14.70 9.97 -29.75
C SER A 107 13.22 9.88 -29.34
N LEU A 108 12.86 8.96 -28.44
CA LEU A 108 11.49 8.88 -27.93
C LEU A 108 11.07 10.18 -27.24
N ALA A 109 11.99 10.89 -26.60
CA ALA A 109 11.75 12.20 -25.98
C ALA A 109 11.31 13.28 -27.00
N GLY A 110 11.54 13.08 -28.28
CA GLY A 110 11.08 14.00 -29.36
C GLY A 110 9.61 13.78 -29.77
N PHE A 111 8.88 12.82 -29.17
CA PHE A 111 7.47 12.57 -29.49
C PHE A 111 6.57 13.22 -28.46
N GLN A 112 5.73 14.16 -28.89
CA GLN A 112 4.85 14.93 -28.01
C GLN A 112 3.90 14.04 -27.18
N ALA A 113 3.36 12.96 -27.80
CA ALA A 113 2.51 12.02 -27.09
C ALA A 113 3.20 11.36 -25.88
N LEU A 114 4.51 11.08 -25.96
CA LEU A 114 5.28 10.53 -24.84
C LEU A 114 5.67 11.61 -23.82
N GLN A 115 5.88 12.84 -24.26
CA GLN A 115 6.08 13.99 -23.36
C GLN A 115 4.84 14.23 -22.50
N PHE A 116 3.64 14.12 -23.08
CA PHE A 116 2.38 14.22 -22.32
C PHE A 116 2.27 13.14 -21.26
N LYS A 117 2.58 11.88 -21.58
CA LYS A 117 2.62 10.80 -20.59
C LYS A 117 3.55 11.13 -19.42
N LEU A 118 4.76 11.62 -19.68
CA LEU A 118 5.69 12.04 -18.61
C LEU A 118 5.11 13.16 -17.73
N ALA A 119 4.46 14.14 -18.34
CA ALA A 119 3.84 15.25 -17.61
C ALA A 119 2.70 14.76 -16.71
N ASP A 120 1.82 13.88 -17.21
CA ASP A 120 0.73 13.28 -16.47
C ASP A 120 1.24 12.41 -15.31
N MET A 121 2.23 11.55 -15.57
CA MET A 121 2.89 10.73 -14.56
C MET A 121 3.47 11.58 -13.43
N ALA A 122 4.19 12.66 -13.76
CA ALA A 122 4.79 13.55 -12.78
C ALA A 122 3.73 14.28 -11.94
N THR A 123 2.66 14.76 -12.60
CA THR A 123 1.55 15.46 -11.93
C THR A 123 0.81 14.54 -10.97
N ALA A 124 0.50 13.31 -11.38
CA ALA A 124 -0.18 12.33 -10.54
C ALA A 124 0.65 11.96 -9.30
N LEU A 125 1.97 11.76 -9.47
CA LEU A 125 2.87 11.46 -8.34
C LEU A 125 3.00 12.65 -7.38
N GLU A 126 3.04 13.88 -7.87
CA GLU A 126 3.11 15.06 -7.02
C GLU A 126 1.82 15.25 -6.21
N ALA A 127 0.65 15.08 -6.84
CA ALA A 127 -0.63 15.11 -6.14
C ALA A 127 -0.70 14.03 -5.04
N ALA A 128 -0.26 12.82 -5.35
CA ALA A 128 -0.18 11.71 -4.39
C ALA A 128 0.78 12.04 -3.23
N ARG A 129 1.94 12.62 -3.51
CA ARG A 129 2.92 13.03 -2.51
C ARG A 129 2.36 14.06 -1.54
N LEU A 130 1.68 15.07 -2.05
CA LEU A 130 1.05 16.10 -1.24
C LEU A 130 -0.05 15.52 -0.35
N MET A 131 -0.87 14.61 -0.89
CA MET A 131 -1.93 13.95 -0.12
C MET A 131 -1.37 13.05 1.00
N ILE A 132 -0.28 12.31 0.74
CA ILE A 132 0.42 11.51 1.76
C ILE A 132 0.94 12.43 2.87
N ARG A 133 1.58 13.56 2.53
CA ARG A 133 2.10 14.51 3.52
C ARG A 133 0.99 15.12 4.38
N ARG A 134 -0.13 15.51 3.76
CA ARG A 134 -1.30 15.99 4.49
C ARG A 134 -1.80 14.95 5.49
N ALA A 135 -1.94 13.71 5.05
CA ALA A 135 -2.43 12.63 5.89
C ALA A 135 -1.46 12.31 7.05
N ALA A 136 -0.14 12.30 6.78
CA ALA A 136 0.88 12.12 7.81
C ALA A 136 0.80 13.23 8.88
N SER A 137 0.74 14.49 8.46
CA SER A 137 0.58 15.63 9.38
C SER A 137 -0.71 15.55 10.21
N SER A 138 -1.83 15.10 9.61
CA SER A 138 -3.08 14.85 10.32
C SER A 138 -2.94 13.75 11.37
N LEU A 139 -2.22 12.68 11.05
CA LEU A 139 -1.99 11.56 11.96
C LEU A 139 -1.10 11.98 13.13
N ASP A 140 -0.01 12.68 12.86
CA ASP A 140 0.93 13.18 13.86
C ASP A 140 0.25 14.16 14.83
N ALA A 141 -0.65 15.00 14.32
CA ALA A 141 -1.44 15.94 15.12
C ALA A 141 -2.58 15.27 15.91
N GLY A 142 -2.82 13.98 15.76
CA GLY A 142 -3.96 13.29 16.39
C GLY A 142 -5.33 13.82 15.94
N SER A 143 -5.40 14.35 14.72
CA SER A 143 -6.63 14.94 14.17
C SER A 143 -7.77 13.94 14.07
N GLY A 144 -9.01 14.36 14.37
CA GLY A 144 -10.22 13.56 14.13
C GLY A 144 -10.46 13.21 12.65
N GLU A 145 -9.77 13.90 11.72
CA GLU A 145 -9.80 13.65 10.28
C GLU A 145 -8.68 12.70 9.79
N ALA A 146 -7.81 12.19 10.68
CA ALA A 146 -6.64 11.42 10.29
C ALA A 146 -7.01 10.18 9.46
N THR A 147 -7.97 9.38 9.91
CA THR A 147 -8.44 8.18 9.17
C THR A 147 -8.97 8.54 7.78
N PHE A 148 -9.71 9.64 7.65
CA PHE A 148 -10.24 10.14 6.39
C PHE A 148 -9.10 10.52 5.42
N HIS A 149 -8.14 11.31 5.90
CA HIS A 149 -6.98 11.70 5.08
C HIS A 149 -6.09 10.51 4.72
N CYS A 150 -5.88 9.55 5.64
CA CYS A 150 -5.12 8.33 5.36
C CYS A 150 -5.79 7.47 4.29
N ALA A 151 -7.13 7.36 4.32
CA ALA A 151 -7.87 6.64 3.29
C ALA A 151 -7.75 7.32 1.91
N MET A 152 -7.87 8.65 1.85
CA MET A 152 -7.66 9.42 0.61
C MET A 152 -6.24 9.24 0.08
N ALA A 153 -5.24 9.38 0.94
CA ALA A 153 -3.83 9.26 0.59
C ALA A 153 -3.49 7.88 0.04
N LYS A 154 -3.90 6.82 0.76
CA LYS A 154 -3.67 5.44 0.33
C LYS A 154 -4.29 5.17 -1.03
N ARG A 155 -5.57 5.50 -1.21
CA ARG A 155 -6.26 5.28 -2.48
C ARG A 155 -5.58 6.02 -3.62
N LEU A 156 -5.34 7.34 -3.48
CA LEU A 156 -4.74 8.16 -4.54
C LEU A 156 -3.33 7.67 -4.89
N ALA A 157 -2.49 7.44 -3.89
CA ALA A 157 -1.09 7.08 -4.11
C ALA A 157 -0.93 5.68 -4.72
N THR A 158 -1.76 4.71 -4.34
CA THR A 158 -1.68 3.36 -4.90
C THR A 158 -2.25 3.28 -6.31
N ASP A 159 -3.30 4.05 -6.64
CA ASP A 159 -3.82 4.15 -7.99
C ASP A 159 -2.79 4.87 -8.91
N ALA A 160 -2.28 6.03 -8.49
CA ALA A 160 -1.28 6.78 -9.25
C ALA A 160 0.03 5.99 -9.43
N GLY A 161 0.52 5.35 -8.37
CA GLY A 161 1.75 4.56 -8.42
C GLY A 161 1.65 3.38 -9.37
N PHE A 162 0.53 2.65 -9.36
CA PHE A 162 0.29 1.55 -10.30
C PHE A 162 0.23 2.07 -11.75
N GLU A 163 -0.54 3.12 -12.01
CA GLU A 163 -0.67 3.70 -13.36
C GLU A 163 0.66 4.18 -13.89
N VAL A 164 1.46 4.87 -13.08
CA VAL A 164 2.80 5.34 -13.48
C VAL A 164 3.75 4.17 -13.79
N CYS A 165 3.71 3.09 -12.99
CA CYS A 165 4.51 1.90 -13.29
C CYS A 165 4.07 1.22 -14.60
N ASN A 166 2.76 1.17 -14.86
CA ASN A 166 2.19 0.64 -16.10
C ASN A 166 2.58 1.48 -17.33
N GLU A 167 2.48 2.81 -17.23
CA GLU A 167 2.87 3.71 -18.32
C GLU A 167 4.37 3.70 -18.56
N ALA A 168 5.19 3.57 -17.53
CA ALA A 168 6.63 3.40 -17.68
C ALA A 168 6.96 2.11 -18.45
N LEU A 169 6.32 1.00 -18.11
CA LEU A 169 6.49 -0.26 -18.85
C LEU A 169 6.07 -0.09 -20.31
N GLN A 170 4.97 0.60 -20.58
CA GLN A 170 4.51 0.89 -21.93
C GLN A 170 5.52 1.74 -22.73
N ILE A 171 6.16 2.72 -22.09
CA ILE A 171 7.22 3.56 -22.71
C ILE A 171 8.44 2.72 -23.08
N PHE A 172 8.81 1.73 -22.27
CA PHE A 172 9.89 0.79 -22.58
C PHE A 172 9.55 -0.14 -23.74
N GLY A 173 8.25 -0.34 -24.04
CA GLY A 173 7.78 -1.26 -25.07
C GLY A 173 8.21 -2.70 -24.77
N GLY A 174 8.66 -3.46 -25.76
CA GLY A 174 9.08 -4.86 -25.59
C GLY A 174 10.17 -5.04 -24.53
N TYR A 175 11.05 -4.10 -24.35
CA TYR A 175 12.07 -4.12 -23.28
C TYR A 175 11.48 -4.07 -21.90
N GLY A 176 10.38 -3.33 -21.69
CA GLY A 176 9.69 -3.25 -20.41
C GLY A 176 9.07 -4.59 -19.94
N TYR A 177 8.90 -5.53 -20.87
CA TYR A 177 8.35 -6.87 -20.59
C TYR A 177 9.43 -7.90 -20.23
N LEU A 178 10.71 -7.52 -20.33
CA LEU A 178 11.86 -8.39 -20.04
C LEU A 178 12.35 -8.16 -18.60
N LYS A 179 12.76 -9.22 -17.92
CA LYS A 179 13.29 -9.17 -16.55
C LYS A 179 14.64 -8.44 -16.42
N ASP A 180 15.29 -8.18 -17.54
CA ASP A 180 16.53 -7.38 -17.61
C ASP A 180 16.27 -5.90 -17.24
N TYR A 181 15.02 -5.44 -17.32
CA TYR A 181 14.60 -4.09 -16.99
C TYR A 181 13.66 -4.09 -15.78
N PRO A 182 13.91 -3.26 -14.76
CA PRO A 182 13.21 -3.38 -13.49
C PRO A 182 11.73 -2.94 -13.52
N VAL A 183 11.26 -2.29 -14.58
CA VAL A 183 9.90 -1.72 -14.66
C VAL A 183 8.81 -2.79 -14.55
N GLU A 184 9.03 -4.00 -15.07
CA GLU A 184 8.10 -5.12 -14.96
C GLU A 184 7.92 -5.58 -13.51
N ARG A 185 9.02 -5.58 -12.73
CA ARG A 185 8.99 -5.92 -11.31
C ARG A 185 8.24 -4.88 -10.51
N TYR A 186 8.50 -3.59 -10.73
CA TYR A 186 7.76 -2.52 -10.07
C TYR A 186 6.26 -2.64 -10.32
N LEU A 187 5.84 -2.90 -11.56
CA LEU A 187 4.43 -3.08 -11.90
C LEU A 187 3.79 -4.24 -11.12
N ARG A 188 4.45 -5.40 -11.07
CA ARG A 188 3.95 -6.56 -10.33
C ARG A 188 3.89 -6.30 -8.81
N ASP A 189 4.90 -5.63 -8.27
CA ASP A 189 5.00 -5.38 -6.85
C ASP A 189 3.93 -4.37 -6.37
N VAL A 190 3.73 -3.27 -7.10
CA VAL A 190 2.74 -2.25 -6.67
C VAL A 190 1.29 -2.70 -6.86
N ARG A 191 1.03 -3.75 -7.67
CA ARG A 191 -0.35 -4.19 -7.90
C ARG A 191 -1.07 -4.57 -6.61
N VAL A 192 -0.38 -5.16 -5.66
CA VAL A 192 -0.98 -5.56 -4.38
C VAL A 192 -1.31 -4.36 -3.49
N HIS A 193 -0.69 -3.20 -3.68
CA HIS A 193 -0.92 -2.02 -2.85
C HIS A 193 -2.36 -1.47 -2.96
N GLN A 194 -3.05 -1.72 -4.06
CA GLN A 194 -4.47 -1.39 -4.21
C GLN A 194 -5.38 -2.34 -3.41
N ILE A 195 -4.87 -3.48 -2.96
CA ILE A 195 -5.62 -4.56 -2.30
C ILE A 195 -5.37 -4.59 -0.79
N LEU A 196 -4.12 -4.59 -0.37
CA LEU A 196 -3.74 -4.71 1.05
C LEU A 196 -4.01 -3.42 1.84
N GLU A 197 -3.93 -3.50 3.18
CA GLU A 197 -4.24 -2.41 4.13
C GLU A 197 -5.66 -1.83 3.97
N GLY A 198 -6.57 -2.67 3.47
CA GLY A 198 -7.90 -2.32 3.00
C GLY A 198 -7.90 -1.97 1.52
N THR A 199 -8.75 -2.64 0.75
CA THR A 199 -8.83 -2.40 -0.70
C THR A 199 -9.21 -0.94 -1.01
N ASN A 200 -8.90 -0.47 -2.21
CA ASN A 200 -9.26 0.90 -2.60
C ASN A 200 -10.78 1.12 -2.65
N GLU A 201 -11.59 0.06 -2.74
CA GLU A 201 -13.04 0.08 -2.54
C GLU A 201 -13.40 0.39 -1.09
N ILE A 202 -12.71 -0.25 -0.12
CA ILE A 202 -12.90 0.06 1.31
C ILE A 202 -12.45 1.49 1.63
N MET A 203 -11.39 1.99 1.00
CA MET A 203 -11.01 3.40 1.16
C MET A 203 -12.13 4.34 0.71
N ARG A 204 -12.79 4.03 -0.42
CA ARG A 204 -13.96 4.80 -0.91
C ARG A 204 -15.12 4.74 0.07
N VAL A 205 -15.38 3.59 0.70
CA VAL A 205 -16.42 3.46 1.75
C VAL A 205 -16.10 4.36 2.96
N ILE A 206 -14.86 4.36 3.43
CA ILE A 206 -14.43 5.21 4.57
C ILE A 206 -14.61 6.68 4.24
N ILE A 207 -14.15 7.10 3.05
CA ILE A 207 -14.25 8.48 2.58
C ILE A 207 -15.72 8.89 2.46
N ALA A 208 -16.55 8.09 1.80
CA ALA A 208 -17.96 8.39 1.56
C ALA A 208 -18.75 8.49 2.88
N ARG A 209 -18.54 7.57 3.83
CA ARG A 209 -19.18 7.62 5.15
C ARG A 209 -18.87 8.93 5.87
N ARG A 210 -17.59 9.33 5.90
CA ARG A 210 -17.18 10.56 6.56
C ARG A 210 -17.86 11.79 5.97
N LEU A 211 -17.98 11.86 4.64
CA LEU A 211 -18.64 12.97 3.94
C LEU A 211 -20.15 12.99 4.21
N LEU A 212 -20.79 11.83 4.28
CA LEU A 212 -22.26 11.73 4.47
C LEU A 212 -22.68 11.93 5.93
N GLU A 213 -21.88 11.46 6.89
CA GLU A 213 -22.24 11.49 8.32
C GLU A 213 -21.99 12.84 8.98
N GLN A 214 -21.04 13.64 8.50
CA GLN A 214 -20.57 14.84 9.21
C GLN A 214 -20.67 16.14 8.41
N GLY A 215 -21.15 16.13 7.17
CA GLY A 215 -21.15 17.31 6.32
C GLY A 215 -19.74 17.90 6.18
N ALA A 216 -18.72 17.06 6.15
CA ALA A 216 -17.32 17.46 6.11
C ALA A 216 -17.07 18.40 4.94
N ALA A 217 -16.69 19.63 5.22
CA ALA A 217 -16.12 20.51 4.22
C ALA A 217 -14.73 20.00 3.84
N LEU A 218 -14.46 19.90 2.54
CA LEU A 218 -13.14 19.59 1.98
C LEU A 218 -12.17 20.75 2.26
#